data_f8831555a4e26703ac1a7267e656ca2d
#
_entry.id   f8831555a4e26703ac1a7267e656ca2d
#
_cell.length_a   1.000
_cell.length_b   1.000
_cell.length_c   1.000
_cell.angle_alpha   90.00
_cell.angle_beta   90.00
_cell.angle_gamma   90.00
#
_symmetry.space_group_name_H-M   'P 1'
#
loop_
_entity.id
_entity.type
_entity.pdbx_description
1 polymer ?
#
loop_
_entity_poly.entity_id
_entity_poly.type
_entity_poly.pdbx_seq_one_letter_code
_entity_poly.pdbx_strand_id
1 'polypeptide(L)'
;MFTRFLFKTHESIKVILAILLSVIIITSFSSCAIKNNSEQNHLVYYTLNDKDSLSWIIEKHNKYCINSNNPSFQIEIVKFNSEQEMSTQISTEIMAGSGPDIISLSQKLPFEKLIESCSLMNIYDLLKDDNSSNAINLDDYNVNILNAGVYNNGLYIVPLFYGVDVLVSTEERLKNFDIKENNGFSLTYSNFSDVFEKFFLNDEGYSFVSNELSDFLWFDYPMQLFCRFLNSYVDFENKAVYFDTDEFKDNLDVMMQMLTISQKNNTNELFDGLYINRSFPLMAGSYSYYQSINETPVVFRGLTKSKDVNSAHIQVGYAINNNTQLKEQALAFIKYTLSDEIQEIGATASGSLSFPVNMSVYDNAKLVAGSRTDDNNKIIGIDNDFMKAYIDIADNVNACTLYRDVSHSYYNDNVIGDIVDNYINKGISKDKFIRQLSAATEIYLTE
;
A
#
# COMPACT_ATOMS: atom_id res chain seq x y z
N MET A 1 1.37 74.16 17.99
CA MET A 1 2.73 73.53 18.08
C MET A 1 2.68 72.14 18.75
N PHE A 2 1.79 71.87 19.66
CA PHE A 2 1.64 70.59 20.41
C PHE A 2 1.13 69.43 19.56
N THR A 3 0.29 69.61 18.57
CA THR A 3 -0.25 68.53 17.72
C THR A 3 0.76 67.94 16.74
N ARG A 4 1.78 68.64 16.31
CA ARG A 4 2.85 68.13 15.45
C ARG A 4 3.88 67.27 16.19
N PHE A 5 3.98 67.42 17.52
CA PHE A 5 4.91 66.63 18.33
C PHE A 5 4.33 65.22 18.64
N LEU A 6 3.03 65.15 18.88
CA LEU A 6 2.33 63.86 19.11
C LEU A 6 2.27 62.94 17.88
N PHE A 7 2.17 63.51 16.67
CA PHE A 7 2.19 62.71 15.43
C PHE A 7 3.58 62.10 15.13
N LYS A 8 4.68 62.82 15.44
CA LYS A 8 6.03 62.31 15.22
C LYS A 8 6.38 61.19 16.17
N THR A 9 5.90 61.22 17.39
CA THR A 9 6.12 60.13 18.39
C THR A 9 5.33 58.86 18.05
N HIS A 10 4.14 58.99 17.46
CA HIS A 10 3.31 57.84 17.06
C HIS A 10 3.89 57.10 15.84
N GLU A 11 4.47 57.79 14.88
CA GLU A 11 5.16 57.19 13.74
C GLU A 11 6.46 56.49 14.19
N SER A 12 7.24 57.12 15.08
CA SER A 12 8.45 56.51 15.63
C SER A 12 8.16 55.23 16.45
N ILE A 13 7.04 55.18 17.19
CA ILE A 13 6.61 54.00 17.94
C ILE A 13 6.21 52.89 16.98
N LYS A 14 5.50 53.15 15.90
CA LYS A 14 5.13 52.15 14.89
C LYS A 14 6.37 51.57 14.20
N VAL A 15 7.35 52.35 13.87
CA VAL A 15 8.61 51.88 13.26
C VAL A 15 9.40 51.01 14.24
N ILE A 16 9.48 51.41 15.52
CA ILE A 16 10.13 50.60 16.55
C ILE A 16 9.40 49.29 16.78
N LEU A 17 8.04 49.26 16.79
CA LEU A 17 7.25 48.04 16.90
C LEU A 17 7.44 47.13 15.69
N ALA A 18 7.50 47.66 14.47
CA ALA A 18 7.74 46.90 13.26
C ALA A 18 9.15 46.27 13.24
N ILE A 19 10.16 47.01 13.71
CA ILE A 19 11.52 46.47 13.85
C ILE A 19 11.59 45.39 14.93
N LEU A 20 10.92 45.58 16.07
CA LEU A 20 10.83 44.56 17.12
C LEU A 20 10.11 43.30 16.64
N LEU A 21 9.00 43.43 15.90
CA LEU A 21 8.32 42.29 15.30
C LEU A 21 9.20 41.54 14.28
N SER A 22 9.93 42.28 13.42
CA SER A 22 10.83 41.64 12.47
C SER A 22 12.01 40.93 13.13
N VAL A 23 12.55 41.47 14.23
CA VAL A 23 13.59 40.80 15.02
C VAL A 23 13.06 39.55 15.73
N ILE A 24 11.82 39.58 16.25
CA ILE A 24 11.18 38.42 16.86
C ILE A 24 10.93 37.32 15.82
N ILE A 25 10.51 37.70 14.61
CA ILE A 25 10.32 36.74 13.51
C ILE A 25 11.66 36.13 13.10
N ILE A 26 12.71 36.93 12.94
CA ILE A 26 14.07 36.44 12.58
C ILE A 26 14.64 35.54 13.68
N THR A 27 14.43 35.84 14.95
CA THR A 27 14.92 35.00 16.05
C THR A 27 14.11 33.71 16.22
N SER A 28 12.81 33.71 15.91
CA SER A 28 12.00 32.48 15.89
C SER A 28 12.38 31.55 14.73
N PHE A 29 12.74 32.08 13.57
CA PHE A 29 13.30 31.27 12.48
C PHE A 29 14.74 30.77 12.79
N SER A 30 15.53 31.52 13.55
CA SER A 30 16.89 31.09 13.91
C SER A 30 16.91 30.04 15.01
N SER A 31 15.87 29.92 15.84
CA SER A 31 15.81 28.89 16.89
C SER A 31 15.40 27.50 16.37
N CYS A 32 14.81 27.40 15.17
CA CYS A 32 14.61 26.13 14.49
C CYS A 32 15.86 25.62 13.72
N ALA A 33 16.88 26.47 13.53
CA ALA A 33 18.06 26.14 12.72
C ALA A 33 19.33 25.77 13.54
N ILE A 34 19.22 25.68 14.87
CA ILE A 34 20.33 25.19 15.70
C ILE A 34 19.87 23.90 16.42
N LYS A 35 19.50 22.89 15.64
CA LYS A 35 19.83 21.54 16.03
C LYS A 35 21.33 21.41 15.75
N ASN A 36 22.15 21.34 16.81
CA ASN A 36 23.55 21.00 16.69
C ASN A 36 23.68 19.90 15.62
N ASN A 37 24.52 20.09 14.62
CA ASN A 37 25.13 19.01 13.88
C ASN A 37 25.98 18.18 14.86
N SER A 38 25.37 17.46 15.77
CA SER A 38 25.90 16.18 16.18
C SER A 38 25.90 15.39 14.88
N GLU A 39 27.06 15.02 14.38
CA GLU A 39 27.19 14.16 13.20
C GLU A 39 26.15 13.06 13.33
N GLN A 40 25.15 13.08 12.45
CA GLN A 40 24.14 12.02 12.43
C GLN A 40 24.89 10.75 12.04
N ASN A 41 25.08 9.86 13.01
CA ASN A 41 25.90 8.65 12.82
C ASN A 41 25.07 7.43 12.46
N HIS A 42 23.72 7.55 12.48
CA HIS A 42 22.78 6.47 12.24
C HIS A 42 21.65 6.93 11.32
N LEU A 43 21.22 6.04 10.43
CA LEU A 43 19.97 6.24 9.70
C LEU A 43 18.82 6.34 10.69
N VAL A 44 17.82 7.15 10.37
CA VAL A 44 16.62 7.38 11.19
C VAL A 44 15.39 6.80 10.50
N TYR A 45 14.57 6.11 11.28
CA TYR A 45 13.30 5.57 10.87
C TYR A 45 12.17 5.98 11.82
N TYR A 46 11.06 6.47 11.27
CA TYR A 46 9.88 6.86 12.04
C TYR A 46 8.82 5.77 11.95
N THR A 47 8.22 5.41 13.08
CA THR A 47 7.21 4.34 13.14
C THR A 47 6.12 4.62 14.18
N LEU A 48 5.01 3.90 14.08
CA LEU A 48 3.92 3.87 15.04
C LEU A 48 4.07 2.64 15.95
N ASN A 49 4.52 2.84 17.18
CA ASN A 49 4.42 1.87 18.30
C ASN A 49 4.59 0.38 17.92
N ASP A 50 5.65 0.02 17.18
CA ASP A 50 6.06 -1.36 16.85
C ASP A 50 5.06 -2.15 15.95
N LYS A 51 4.10 -1.50 15.32
CA LYS A 51 3.08 -2.17 14.47
C LYS A 51 3.40 -2.16 12.98
N ASP A 52 4.47 -1.52 12.57
CA ASP A 52 4.87 -1.44 11.17
C ASP A 52 5.58 -2.73 10.73
N SER A 53 5.20 -3.22 9.56
CA SER A 53 5.78 -4.41 8.95
C SER A 53 7.28 -4.30 8.65
N LEU A 54 7.86 -3.09 8.56
CA LEU A 54 9.29 -2.86 8.37
C LEU A 54 10.06 -2.90 9.69
N SER A 55 9.43 -2.62 10.82
CA SER A 55 10.09 -2.53 12.14
C SER A 55 10.85 -3.79 12.54
N TRP A 56 10.29 -4.98 12.28
CA TRP A 56 10.97 -6.24 12.61
C TRP A 56 12.25 -6.45 11.78
N ILE A 57 12.28 -5.98 10.53
CA ILE A 57 13.46 -6.04 9.66
C ILE A 57 14.54 -5.12 10.22
N ILE A 58 14.16 -3.89 10.61
CA ILE A 58 15.08 -2.92 11.20
C ILE A 58 15.65 -3.44 12.53
N GLU A 59 14.85 -4.04 13.38
CA GLU A 59 15.32 -4.66 14.61
C GLU A 59 16.32 -5.80 14.35
N LYS A 60 16.06 -6.64 13.36
CA LYS A 60 17.00 -7.70 12.95
C LYS A 60 18.29 -7.10 12.37
N HIS A 61 18.20 -6.07 11.54
CA HIS A 61 19.36 -5.36 11.00
C HIS A 61 20.21 -4.77 12.13
N ASN A 62 19.59 -4.12 13.12
CA ASN A 62 20.30 -3.58 14.26
C ASN A 62 21.05 -4.66 15.08
N LYS A 63 20.43 -5.83 15.27
CA LYS A 63 21.09 -6.99 15.89
C LYS A 63 22.27 -7.51 15.06
N TYR A 64 22.08 -7.59 13.74
CA TYR A 64 23.13 -7.98 12.80
C TYR A 64 24.32 -7.00 12.87
N CYS A 65 24.09 -5.69 12.90
CA CYS A 65 25.14 -4.67 13.00
C CYS A 65 25.95 -4.79 14.30
N ILE A 66 25.29 -5.06 15.43
CA ILE A 66 25.98 -5.31 16.71
C ILE A 66 26.87 -6.55 16.62
N ASN A 67 26.34 -7.66 16.11
CA ASN A 67 27.04 -8.93 16.03
C ASN A 67 28.23 -8.88 15.05
N SER A 68 28.15 -8.03 14.03
CA SER A 68 29.20 -7.81 13.03
C SER A 68 30.23 -6.74 13.41
N ASN A 69 30.17 -6.23 14.63
CA ASN A 69 30.99 -5.11 15.13
C ASN A 69 30.90 -3.82 14.30
N ASN A 70 29.76 -3.57 13.67
CA ASN A 70 29.45 -2.37 12.87
C ASN A 70 28.30 -1.54 13.49
N PRO A 71 28.41 -1.07 14.74
CA PRO A 71 27.31 -0.37 15.41
C PRO A 71 26.91 0.94 14.73
N SER A 72 27.80 1.56 13.95
CA SER A 72 27.53 2.79 13.19
C SER A 72 26.50 2.59 12.06
N PHE A 73 26.24 1.34 11.67
CA PHE A 73 25.21 1.00 10.66
C PHE A 73 23.82 0.71 11.28
N GLN A 74 23.68 0.81 12.59
CA GLN A 74 22.38 0.70 13.24
C GLN A 74 21.43 1.82 12.79
N ILE A 75 20.14 1.57 12.88
CA ILE A 75 19.08 2.50 12.53
C ILE A 75 18.40 2.96 13.81
N GLU A 76 18.32 4.26 14.02
CA GLU A 76 17.60 4.88 15.12
C GLU A 76 16.09 4.80 14.82
N ILE A 77 15.31 4.27 15.76
CA ILE A 77 13.86 4.16 15.65
C ILE A 77 13.22 5.24 16.51
N VAL A 78 12.47 6.15 15.85
CA VAL A 78 11.68 7.20 16.51
C VAL A 78 10.21 6.78 16.47
N LYS A 79 9.59 6.69 17.65
CA LYS A 79 8.20 6.21 17.79
C LYS A 79 7.23 7.37 17.97
N PHE A 80 6.13 7.30 17.24
CA PHE A 80 5.01 8.24 17.31
C PHE A 80 3.77 7.59 17.92
N ASN A 81 2.90 8.39 18.52
CA ASN A 81 1.68 7.91 19.14
C ASN A 81 0.47 7.97 18.18
N SER A 82 0.55 8.76 17.12
CA SER A 82 -0.50 8.86 16.10
C SER A 82 0.08 8.95 14.68
N GLU A 83 -0.65 8.38 13.73
CA GLU A 83 -0.34 8.43 12.31
C GLU A 83 -0.32 9.87 11.79
N GLN A 84 -1.30 10.68 12.23
CA GLN A 84 -1.41 12.09 11.84
C GLN A 84 -0.20 12.91 12.28
N GLU A 85 0.28 12.73 13.50
CA GLU A 85 1.48 13.41 14.01
C GLU A 85 2.71 13.00 13.19
N MET A 86 2.90 11.70 12.99
CA MET A 86 4.03 11.15 12.25
C MET A 86 4.05 11.65 10.80
N SER A 87 2.95 11.52 10.06
CA SER A 87 2.88 11.90 8.64
C SER A 87 3.03 13.42 8.46
N THR A 88 2.49 14.23 9.38
CA THR A 88 2.67 15.69 9.38
C THR A 88 4.12 16.07 9.62
N GLN A 89 4.78 15.42 10.58
CA GLN A 89 6.18 15.68 10.88
C GLN A 89 7.09 15.26 9.72
N ILE A 90 6.90 14.06 9.16
CA ILE A 90 7.66 13.58 8.00
C ILE A 90 7.53 14.57 6.85
N SER A 91 6.31 14.96 6.47
CA SER A 91 6.07 15.89 5.38
C SER A 91 6.75 17.23 5.61
N THR A 92 6.64 17.78 6.82
CA THR A 92 7.26 19.07 7.18
C THR A 92 8.78 19.00 7.13
N GLU A 93 9.38 17.97 7.67
CA GLU A 93 10.83 17.79 7.72
C GLU A 93 11.42 17.53 6.33
N ILE A 94 10.76 16.70 5.51
CA ILE A 94 11.19 16.45 4.11
C ILE A 94 11.17 17.77 3.31
N MET A 95 10.12 18.59 3.44
CA MET A 95 10.06 19.90 2.80
C MET A 95 11.15 20.85 3.30
N ALA A 96 11.61 20.68 4.53
CA ALA A 96 12.73 21.43 5.10
C ALA A 96 14.12 20.86 4.73
N GLY A 97 14.17 19.80 3.91
CA GLY A 97 15.43 19.15 3.52
C GLY A 97 16.04 18.23 4.62
N SER A 98 15.21 17.68 5.49
CA SER A 98 15.59 16.82 6.60
C SER A 98 14.60 15.64 6.72
N GLY A 99 14.43 15.07 7.92
CA GLY A 99 13.45 14.02 8.21
C GLY A 99 14.06 12.62 8.29
N PRO A 100 13.22 11.58 8.37
CA PRO A 100 13.73 10.22 8.45
C PRO A 100 14.45 9.82 7.18
N ASP A 101 15.50 9.00 7.30
CA ASP A 101 16.25 8.49 6.14
C ASP A 101 15.51 7.36 5.44
N ILE A 102 14.78 6.56 6.21
CA ILE A 102 13.98 5.43 5.70
C ILE A 102 12.50 5.75 5.86
N ILE A 103 11.74 5.62 4.79
CA ILE A 103 10.32 5.94 4.71
C ILE A 103 9.55 4.68 4.30
N SER A 104 8.77 4.11 5.22
CA SER A 104 7.96 2.92 4.93
C SER A 104 6.74 3.25 4.07
N LEU A 105 6.34 2.31 3.21
CA LEU A 105 5.09 2.41 2.46
C LEU A 105 3.84 2.46 3.35
N SER A 106 3.92 1.98 4.59
CA SER A 106 2.81 2.03 5.55
C SER A 106 2.49 3.44 6.06
N GLN A 107 3.33 4.45 5.75
CA GLN A 107 3.23 5.81 6.30
C GLN A 107 2.31 6.74 5.50
N LYS A 108 1.38 6.25 4.70
CA LYS A 108 0.36 7.01 3.95
C LYS A 108 0.81 8.41 3.45
N LEU A 109 1.95 8.44 2.78
CA LEU A 109 2.52 9.64 2.20
C LEU A 109 2.19 9.74 0.70
N PRO A 110 2.16 10.95 0.12
CA PRO A 110 2.00 11.13 -1.33
C PRO A 110 3.32 10.82 -2.05
N PHE A 111 3.63 9.53 -2.20
CA PHE A 111 4.93 9.07 -2.73
C PHE A 111 5.23 9.64 -4.12
N GLU A 112 4.24 9.76 -5.00
CA GLU A 112 4.40 10.36 -6.32
C GLU A 112 4.87 11.81 -6.21
N LYS A 113 4.29 12.59 -5.28
CA LYS A 113 4.70 13.99 -5.04
C LYS A 113 6.10 14.08 -4.43
N LEU A 114 6.45 13.15 -3.56
CA LEU A 114 7.79 13.07 -3.00
C LEU A 114 8.84 12.72 -4.07
N ILE A 115 8.48 11.90 -5.04
CA ILE A 115 9.34 11.59 -6.20
C ILE A 115 9.47 12.82 -7.10
N GLU A 116 8.36 13.45 -7.50
CA GLU A 116 8.34 14.64 -8.36
C GLU A 116 9.14 15.80 -7.75
N SER A 117 9.08 15.97 -6.43
CA SER A 117 9.87 16.97 -5.70
C SER A 117 11.34 16.58 -5.47
N CYS A 118 11.80 15.45 -6.02
CA CYS A 118 13.14 14.90 -5.80
C CYS A 118 13.47 14.65 -4.31
N SER A 119 12.47 14.41 -3.48
CA SER A 119 12.64 14.13 -2.06
C SER A 119 13.04 12.68 -1.79
N LEU A 120 12.79 11.76 -2.73
CA LEU A 120 13.20 10.36 -2.63
C LEU A 120 14.43 10.07 -3.50
N MET A 121 15.29 9.20 -3.01
CA MET A 121 16.50 8.77 -3.70
C MET A 121 16.18 7.78 -4.81
N ASN A 122 16.77 8.00 -5.99
CA ASN A 122 16.75 6.98 -7.03
C ASN A 122 17.74 5.86 -6.68
N ILE A 123 17.21 4.71 -6.38
CA ILE A 123 17.99 3.53 -5.93
C ILE A 123 18.91 3.04 -7.04
N TYR A 124 18.54 3.17 -8.32
CA TYR A 124 19.42 2.80 -9.43
C TYR A 124 20.73 3.58 -9.40
N ASP A 125 20.70 4.88 -9.03
CA ASP A 125 21.90 5.69 -8.94
C ASP A 125 22.80 5.21 -7.78
N LEU A 126 22.19 4.79 -6.66
CA LEU A 126 22.90 4.25 -5.51
C LEU A 126 23.57 2.88 -5.83
N LEU A 127 22.85 2.01 -6.57
CA LEU A 127 23.36 0.69 -6.95
C LEU A 127 24.45 0.74 -8.04
N LYS A 128 24.39 1.72 -8.94
CA LYS A 128 25.32 1.87 -10.05
C LYS A 128 26.77 2.03 -9.62
N ASP A 129 26.98 2.69 -8.48
CA ASP A 129 28.32 2.98 -7.95
C ASP A 129 28.83 1.84 -7.04
N ASP A 130 28.03 0.81 -6.82
CA ASP A 130 28.38 -0.33 -5.98
C ASP A 130 29.25 -1.35 -6.73
N ASN A 131 30.56 -1.32 -6.47
CA ASN A 131 31.54 -2.24 -7.04
C ASN A 131 31.97 -3.35 -6.05
N SER A 132 31.21 -3.58 -4.98
CA SER A 132 31.53 -4.59 -3.98
C SER A 132 31.25 -6.00 -4.48
N SER A 133 31.83 -7.00 -3.83
CA SER A 133 31.63 -8.43 -4.19
C SER A 133 30.21 -8.92 -3.94
N ASN A 134 29.43 -8.18 -3.16
CA ASN A 134 28.01 -8.43 -2.84
C ASN A 134 27.09 -7.34 -3.44
N ALA A 135 27.47 -6.79 -4.59
CA ALA A 135 26.62 -5.88 -5.34
C ALA A 135 25.29 -6.56 -5.71
N ILE A 136 24.19 -5.82 -5.62
CA ILE A 136 22.87 -6.32 -5.98
C ILE A 136 22.79 -6.45 -7.52
N ASN A 137 22.44 -7.66 -7.97
CA ASN A 137 22.00 -7.89 -9.34
C ASN A 137 20.47 -7.90 -9.38
N LEU A 138 19.86 -6.89 -9.98
CA LEU A 138 18.40 -6.78 -10.02
C LEU A 138 17.71 -7.89 -10.82
N ASP A 139 18.42 -8.60 -11.69
CA ASP A 139 17.90 -9.76 -12.42
C ASP A 139 17.61 -10.98 -11.51
N ASP A 140 18.15 -10.98 -10.30
CA ASP A 140 17.87 -12.02 -9.29
C ASP A 140 16.52 -11.81 -8.56
N TYR A 141 15.81 -10.73 -8.89
CA TYR A 141 14.54 -10.34 -8.26
C TYR A 141 13.40 -10.33 -9.26
N ASN A 142 12.17 -10.44 -8.78
CA ASN A 142 10.97 -10.38 -9.61
C ASN A 142 10.80 -8.97 -10.21
N VAL A 143 11.15 -8.83 -11.49
CA VAL A 143 11.14 -7.55 -12.21
C VAL A 143 9.74 -6.94 -12.26
N ASN A 144 8.67 -7.74 -12.40
CA ASN A 144 7.30 -7.22 -12.43
C ASN A 144 6.91 -6.60 -11.09
N ILE A 145 7.44 -7.13 -9.99
CA ILE A 145 7.23 -6.58 -8.65
C ILE A 145 8.11 -5.34 -8.41
N LEU A 146 9.38 -5.37 -8.81
CA LEU A 146 10.28 -4.22 -8.71
C LEU A 146 9.73 -3.02 -9.49
N ASN A 147 9.12 -3.25 -10.65
CA ASN A 147 8.53 -2.20 -11.48
C ASN A 147 7.41 -1.42 -10.76
N ALA A 148 6.78 -1.96 -9.72
CA ALA A 148 5.85 -1.20 -8.89
C ALA A 148 6.52 -0.02 -8.15
N GLY A 149 7.81 -0.10 -7.89
CA GLY A 149 8.61 0.97 -7.28
C GLY A 149 9.27 1.93 -8.28
N VAL A 150 9.08 1.68 -9.59
CA VAL A 150 9.69 2.50 -10.66
C VAL A 150 8.76 3.65 -11.04
N TYR A 151 9.34 4.84 -11.15
CA TYR A 151 8.68 6.05 -11.63
C TYR A 151 9.64 6.83 -12.54
N ASN A 152 9.21 7.23 -13.74
CA ASN A 152 10.04 7.96 -14.72
C ASN A 152 11.45 7.32 -14.92
N ASN A 153 11.51 6.00 -15.07
CA ASN A 153 12.74 5.20 -15.26
C ASN A 153 13.71 5.20 -14.05
N GLY A 154 13.30 5.67 -12.88
CA GLY A 154 14.04 5.56 -11.62
C GLY A 154 13.34 4.60 -10.65
N LEU A 155 14.10 3.83 -9.88
CA LEU A 155 13.58 3.01 -8.79
C LEU A 155 13.61 3.84 -7.50
N TYR A 156 12.45 4.22 -6.98
CA TYR A 156 12.35 5.06 -5.78
C TYR A 156 11.81 4.32 -4.57
N ILE A 157 11.14 3.21 -4.77
CA ILE A 157 10.62 2.36 -3.71
C ILE A 157 11.21 0.98 -3.89
N VAL A 158 11.75 0.42 -2.81
CA VAL A 158 12.28 -0.93 -2.74
C VAL A 158 11.18 -1.87 -2.24
N PRO A 159 10.53 -2.65 -3.11
CA PRO A 159 9.61 -3.69 -2.68
C PRO A 159 10.38 -4.81 -1.99
N LEU A 160 9.82 -5.36 -0.92
CA LEU A 160 10.41 -6.51 -0.21
C LEU A 160 9.53 -7.75 -0.27
N PHE A 161 8.23 -7.55 -0.03
CA PHE A 161 7.25 -8.63 -0.02
C PHE A 161 5.97 -8.18 -0.70
N TYR A 162 5.31 -9.12 -1.39
CA TYR A 162 4.08 -8.84 -2.12
C TYR A 162 3.02 -9.92 -1.92
N GLY A 163 1.76 -9.54 -2.07
CA GLY A 163 0.62 -10.44 -2.11
C GLY A 163 0.04 -10.52 -3.52
N VAL A 164 -0.56 -11.65 -3.85
CA VAL A 164 -1.25 -11.86 -5.13
C VAL A 164 -2.74 -11.67 -4.94
N ASP A 165 -3.38 -10.90 -5.82
CA ASP A 165 -4.81 -10.67 -5.77
C ASP A 165 -5.56 -11.82 -6.43
N VAL A 166 -6.34 -12.56 -5.65
CA VAL A 166 -7.14 -13.70 -6.11
C VAL A 166 -8.56 -13.65 -5.55
N LEU A 167 -9.45 -14.35 -6.21
CA LEU A 167 -10.81 -14.64 -5.75
C LEU A 167 -10.92 -16.11 -5.41
N VAL A 168 -11.66 -16.43 -4.37
CA VAL A 168 -11.95 -17.81 -3.94
C VAL A 168 -13.45 -18.05 -3.90
N SER A 169 -13.90 -19.19 -4.37
CA SER A 169 -15.27 -19.67 -4.28
C SER A 169 -15.27 -21.20 -4.23
N THR A 170 -16.39 -21.83 -4.55
CA THR A 170 -16.49 -23.28 -4.68
C THR A 170 -17.14 -23.66 -6.01
N GLU A 171 -16.87 -24.88 -6.51
CA GLU A 171 -17.52 -25.40 -7.71
C GLU A 171 -19.05 -25.40 -7.59
N GLU A 172 -19.54 -25.77 -6.39
CA GLU A 172 -20.97 -25.88 -6.10
C GLU A 172 -21.64 -24.53 -6.24
N ARG A 173 -21.03 -23.47 -5.71
CA ARG A 173 -21.55 -22.08 -5.79
C ARG A 173 -21.50 -21.56 -7.20
N LEU A 174 -20.40 -21.75 -7.89
CA LEU A 174 -20.24 -21.30 -9.28
C LEU A 174 -21.26 -21.95 -10.21
N LYS A 175 -21.58 -23.24 -10.02
CA LYS A 175 -22.63 -23.94 -10.78
C LYS A 175 -24.01 -23.32 -10.58
N ASN A 176 -24.32 -22.88 -9.36
CA ASN A 176 -25.59 -22.19 -9.07
C ASN A 176 -25.74 -20.88 -9.82
N PHE A 177 -24.64 -20.24 -10.23
CA PHE A 177 -24.62 -18.98 -10.97
C PHE A 177 -24.31 -19.15 -12.47
N ASP A 178 -24.32 -20.39 -12.98
CA ASP A 178 -24.02 -20.72 -14.38
C ASP A 178 -22.61 -20.25 -14.83
N ILE A 179 -21.66 -20.22 -13.89
CA ILE A 179 -20.26 -19.91 -14.13
C ILE A 179 -19.49 -21.22 -14.30
N LYS A 180 -18.88 -21.40 -15.48
CA LYS A 180 -18.08 -22.60 -15.77
C LYS A 180 -16.60 -22.32 -15.50
N GLU A 181 -16.04 -23.09 -14.57
CA GLU A 181 -14.65 -23.01 -14.10
C GLU A 181 -13.60 -23.09 -15.23
N ASN A 182 -13.85 -23.93 -16.24
CA ASN A 182 -12.89 -24.26 -17.29
C ASN A 182 -12.82 -23.25 -18.46
N ASN A 183 -13.53 -22.13 -18.41
CA ASN A 183 -13.62 -21.18 -19.53
C ASN A 183 -12.74 -19.91 -19.32
N GLY A 184 -11.71 -19.96 -18.45
CA GLY A 184 -10.87 -18.79 -18.19
C GLY A 184 -11.68 -17.66 -17.57
N PHE A 185 -12.58 -17.99 -16.63
CA PHE A 185 -13.33 -16.98 -15.89
C PHE A 185 -12.37 -16.02 -15.22
N SER A 186 -12.52 -14.76 -15.48
CA SER A 186 -11.85 -13.69 -14.76
C SER A 186 -12.84 -12.57 -14.48
N LEU A 187 -12.82 -12.08 -13.27
CA LEU A 187 -13.63 -10.94 -12.89
C LEU A 187 -12.89 -9.67 -13.27
N THR A 188 -13.54 -8.83 -14.08
CA THR A 188 -13.05 -7.51 -14.46
C THR A 188 -14.07 -6.46 -14.07
N TYR A 189 -13.65 -5.19 -13.97
CA TYR A 189 -14.59 -4.11 -13.67
C TYR A 189 -15.71 -4.04 -14.71
N SER A 190 -15.44 -4.35 -15.98
CA SER A 190 -16.44 -4.32 -17.06
C SER A 190 -17.45 -5.47 -17.02
N ASN A 191 -17.10 -6.66 -16.50
CA ASN A 191 -18.05 -7.77 -16.35
C ASN A 191 -18.55 -7.95 -14.92
N PHE A 192 -18.10 -7.10 -14.01
CA PHE A 192 -18.47 -7.17 -12.60
C PHE A 192 -19.97 -7.05 -12.39
N SER A 193 -20.64 -6.18 -13.16
CA SER A 193 -22.09 -6.00 -13.13
C SER A 193 -22.84 -7.30 -13.39
N ASP A 194 -22.52 -7.99 -14.47
CA ASP A 194 -23.22 -9.22 -14.88
C ASP A 194 -23.05 -10.34 -13.84
N VAL A 195 -21.85 -10.41 -13.25
CA VAL A 195 -21.54 -11.37 -12.20
C VAL A 195 -22.22 -10.97 -10.90
N PHE A 196 -22.14 -9.70 -10.53
CA PHE A 196 -22.76 -9.15 -9.35
C PHE A 196 -24.27 -9.38 -9.32
N GLU A 197 -24.99 -9.10 -10.41
CA GLU A 197 -26.42 -9.34 -10.52
C GLU A 197 -26.78 -10.80 -10.28
N LYS A 198 -26.00 -11.73 -10.82
CA LYS A 198 -26.22 -13.16 -10.61
C LYS A 198 -26.01 -13.60 -9.17
N PHE A 199 -24.99 -13.08 -8.49
CA PHE A 199 -24.64 -13.46 -7.12
C PHE A 199 -25.49 -12.76 -6.04
N PHE A 200 -26.02 -11.57 -6.32
CA PHE A 200 -26.59 -10.68 -5.29
C PHE A 200 -28.08 -10.43 -5.41
N LEU A 201 -28.66 -10.56 -6.59
CA LEU A 201 -30.07 -10.29 -6.81
C LEU A 201 -30.95 -11.53 -6.66
N ASN A 202 -30.39 -12.69 -6.32
CA ASN A 202 -31.18 -13.85 -5.91
C ASN A 202 -31.79 -13.60 -4.54
N ASP A 203 -33.09 -13.94 -4.38
CA ASP A 203 -33.92 -13.72 -3.17
C ASP A 203 -33.38 -14.35 -1.87
N GLU A 204 -32.24 -15.03 -1.89
CA GLU A 204 -31.67 -15.76 -0.77
C GLU A 204 -30.58 -15.03 0.02
N GLY A 205 -30.28 -13.78 -0.32
CA GLY A 205 -29.53 -12.88 0.58
C GLY A 205 -28.01 -13.13 0.67
N TYR A 206 -27.36 -13.56 -0.39
CA TYR A 206 -25.92 -13.81 -0.41
C TYR A 206 -25.09 -12.52 -0.34
N SER A 207 -24.02 -12.53 0.42
CA SER A 207 -23.08 -11.42 0.55
C SER A 207 -21.75 -11.71 -0.17
N PHE A 208 -21.25 -10.74 -0.94
CA PHE A 208 -20.01 -10.86 -1.72
C PHE A 208 -18.73 -10.89 -0.85
N VAL A 209 -18.80 -10.46 0.37
CA VAL A 209 -17.65 -10.30 1.26
C VAL A 209 -17.96 -10.84 2.64
N SER A 210 -17.16 -11.80 3.10
CA SER A 210 -17.31 -12.36 4.43
C SER A 210 -16.88 -11.38 5.53
N ASN A 211 -17.76 -11.09 6.48
CA ASN A 211 -17.40 -10.33 7.67
C ASN A 211 -16.69 -11.17 8.74
N GLU A 212 -16.78 -12.51 8.72
CA GLU A 212 -16.10 -13.35 9.70
C GLU A 212 -14.58 -13.37 9.50
N LEU A 213 -14.10 -13.13 8.28
CA LEU A 213 -12.70 -12.89 8.03
C LEU A 213 -12.27 -11.44 8.26
N SER A 214 -13.21 -10.50 8.46
CA SER A 214 -12.90 -9.14 8.86
C SER A 214 -12.25 -9.05 10.24
N ASP A 215 -12.52 -9.98 11.13
CA ASP A 215 -11.84 -10.07 12.42
C ASP A 215 -10.39 -10.56 12.31
N PHE A 216 -10.07 -11.27 11.22
CA PHE A 216 -8.71 -11.68 10.85
C PHE A 216 -8.05 -10.71 9.84
N LEU A 217 -8.86 -10.09 8.98
CA LEU A 217 -8.45 -9.10 8.01
C LEU A 217 -8.99 -7.74 8.47
N TRP A 218 -8.20 -6.95 9.10
CA TRP A 218 -8.45 -5.61 9.64
C TRP A 218 -8.98 -4.57 8.62
N PHE A 219 -9.95 -4.91 7.74
CA PHE A 219 -10.30 -4.08 6.61
C PHE A 219 -11.78 -3.97 6.33
N ASP A 220 -12.21 -2.74 6.15
CA ASP A 220 -13.49 -2.37 5.54
C ASP A 220 -13.46 -2.68 4.02
N TYR A 221 -13.61 -3.96 3.72
CA TYR A 221 -13.34 -4.56 2.41
C TYR A 221 -14.12 -3.95 1.24
N PRO A 222 -15.44 -3.70 1.36
CA PRO A 222 -16.22 -3.10 0.28
C PRO A 222 -15.75 -1.69 -0.05
N MET A 223 -15.36 -0.90 0.94
CA MET A 223 -14.84 0.45 0.73
C MET A 223 -13.49 0.43 0.00
N GLN A 224 -12.62 -0.51 0.33
CA GLN A 224 -11.33 -0.64 -0.37
C GLN A 224 -11.52 -1.05 -1.82
N LEU A 225 -12.45 -1.96 -2.09
CA LEU A 225 -12.79 -2.35 -3.45
C LEU A 225 -13.36 -1.15 -4.23
N PHE A 226 -14.17 -0.33 -3.58
CA PHE A 226 -14.70 0.91 -4.15
C PHE A 226 -13.57 1.93 -4.44
N CYS A 227 -12.65 2.15 -3.52
CA CYS A 227 -11.49 3.02 -3.76
C CYS A 227 -10.59 2.50 -4.90
N ARG A 228 -10.35 1.19 -4.98
CA ARG A 228 -9.62 0.59 -6.11
C ARG A 228 -10.34 0.79 -7.44
N PHE A 229 -11.65 0.64 -7.43
CA PHE A 229 -12.46 0.93 -8.60
C PHE A 229 -12.28 2.38 -9.03
N LEU A 230 -12.40 3.36 -8.12
CA LEU A 230 -12.17 4.78 -8.43
C LEU A 230 -10.76 5.00 -8.98
N ASN A 231 -9.73 4.48 -8.31
CA ASN A 231 -8.34 4.63 -8.72
C ASN A 231 -8.05 4.03 -10.11
N SER A 232 -8.79 3.00 -10.52
CA SER A 232 -8.63 2.40 -11.84
C SER A 232 -9.01 3.31 -13.01
N TYR A 233 -9.74 4.41 -12.73
CA TYR A 233 -10.11 5.44 -13.69
C TYR A 233 -9.25 6.71 -13.58
N VAL A 234 -8.12 6.64 -12.87
CA VAL A 234 -7.12 7.69 -12.80
C VAL A 234 -5.80 7.17 -13.37
N ASP A 235 -5.25 7.88 -14.32
CA ASP A 235 -3.89 7.65 -14.81
C ASP A 235 -2.96 8.65 -14.12
N PHE A 236 -2.35 8.22 -13.04
CA PHE A 236 -1.48 9.06 -12.23
C PHE A 236 -0.19 9.44 -12.96
N GLU A 237 0.31 8.57 -13.84
CA GLU A 237 1.53 8.81 -14.61
C GLU A 237 1.31 9.86 -15.69
N ASN A 238 0.23 9.71 -16.49
CA ASN A 238 -0.11 10.65 -17.55
C ASN A 238 -1.02 11.79 -17.08
N LYS A 239 -1.33 11.87 -15.78
CA LYS A 239 -2.15 12.90 -15.13
C LYS A 239 -3.52 13.06 -15.80
N ALA A 240 -4.17 11.93 -16.08
CA ALA A 240 -5.47 11.88 -16.76
C ALA A 240 -6.57 11.25 -15.90
N VAL A 241 -7.80 11.74 -16.08
CA VAL A 241 -8.99 11.32 -15.32
C VAL A 241 -10.08 10.83 -16.29
N TYR A 242 -10.75 9.71 -15.95
CA TYR A 242 -11.74 9.06 -16.81
C TYR A 242 -13.11 8.87 -16.13
N PHE A 243 -13.46 9.69 -15.12
CA PHE A 243 -14.72 9.59 -14.38
C PHE A 243 -15.95 10.03 -15.16
N ASP A 244 -15.82 10.68 -16.31
CA ASP A 244 -16.95 11.10 -17.14
C ASP A 244 -17.31 10.12 -18.27
N THR A 245 -16.67 8.96 -18.31
CA THR A 245 -16.98 7.91 -19.29
C THR A 245 -18.27 7.19 -18.93
N ASP A 246 -19.00 6.70 -19.96
CA ASP A 246 -20.22 5.90 -19.75
C ASP A 246 -19.89 4.61 -19.00
N GLU A 247 -18.76 3.96 -19.32
CA GLU A 247 -18.26 2.78 -18.60
C GLU A 247 -18.10 3.03 -17.11
N PHE A 248 -17.48 4.16 -16.72
CA PHE A 248 -17.36 4.51 -15.30
C PHE A 248 -18.73 4.70 -14.64
N LYS A 249 -19.65 5.41 -15.31
CA LYS A 249 -20.98 5.71 -14.78
C LYS A 249 -21.82 4.45 -14.55
N ASP A 250 -21.75 3.51 -15.47
CA ASP A 250 -22.45 2.22 -15.38
C ASP A 250 -21.86 1.36 -14.24
N ASN A 251 -20.53 1.22 -14.21
CA ASN A 251 -19.84 0.48 -13.15
C ASN A 251 -20.00 1.12 -11.76
N LEU A 252 -20.10 2.45 -11.69
CA LEU A 252 -20.34 3.15 -10.41
C LEU A 252 -21.69 2.75 -9.79
N ASP A 253 -22.72 2.61 -10.57
CA ASP A 253 -24.03 2.19 -10.06
C ASP A 253 -23.97 0.79 -9.44
N VAL A 254 -23.25 -0.12 -10.06
CA VAL A 254 -23.03 -1.49 -9.56
C VAL A 254 -22.21 -1.47 -8.26
N MET A 255 -21.11 -0.71 -8.22
CA MET A 255 -20.29 -0.59 -7.04
C MET A 255 -21.05 0.03 -5.85
N MET A 256 -21.96 0.97 -6.12
CA MET A 256 -22.84 1.54 -5.10
C MET A 256 -23.87 0.54 -4.58
N GLN A 257 -24.42 -0.31 -5.43
CA GLN A 257 -25.31 -1.40 -5.00
C GLN A 257 -24.55 -2.37 -4.09
N MET A 258 -23.35 -2.77 -4.44
CA MET A 258 -22.47 -3.62 -3.62
C MET A 258 -22.25 -3.02 -2.23
N LEU A 259 -21.87 -1.74 -2.14
CA LEU A 259 -21.68 -1.05 -0.84
C LEU A 259 -22.97 -1.03 -0.02
N THR A 260 -24.10 -0.77 -0.65
CA THR A 260 -25.41 -0.70 0.03
C THR A 260 -25.82 -2.06 0.59
N ILE A 261 -25.57 -3.14 -0.14
CA ILE A 261 -25.89 -4.50 0.31
C ILE A 261 -24.97 -4.91 1.46
N SER A 262 -23.66 -4.66 1.33
CA SER A 262 -22.70 -4.99 2.38
C SER A 262 -22.96 -4.25 3.70
N GLN A 263 -23.46 -3.02 3.66
CA GLN A 263 -23.85 -2.27 4.86
C GLN A 263 -25.13 -2.78 5.53
N LYS A 264 -26.06 -3.35 4.76
CA LYS A 264 -27.33 -3.88 5.29
C LYS A 264 -27.19 -5.26 5.93
N ASN A 265 -26.27 -6.06 5.46
CA ASN A 265 -26.09 -7.45 5.86
C ASN A 265 -25.08 -7.59 7.00
N ASN A 266 -25.18 -6.80 8.05
CA ASN A 266 -24.39 -6.91 9.28
C ASN A 266 -24.69 -8.21 10.04
N THR A 267 -24.84 -9.32 9.34
CA THR A 267 -25.14 -10.64 9.91
C THR A 267 -23.87 -11.47 9.97
N ASN A 268 -23.60 -12.03 11.16
CA ASN A 268 -22.54 -13.01 11.43
C ASN A 268 -22.81 -14.38 10.78
N GLU A 269 -23.47 -14.44 9.63
CA GLU A 269 -23.75 -15.67 8.94
C GLU A 269 -22.68 -15.92 7.86
N LEU A 270 -22.14 -17.12 7.87
CA LEU A 270 -21.16 -17.66 6.95
C LEU A 270 -21.60 -17.52 5.48
N PHE A 271 -20.72 -17.00 4.66
CA PHE A 271 -21.05 -16.43 3.37
C PHE A 271 -20.95 -17.41 2.20
N ASP A 272 -21.95 -17.33 1.36
CA ASP A 272 -22.11 -18.08 0.13
C ASP A 272 -21.70 -17.26 -1.10
N GLY A 273 -20.45 -16.75 -1.17
CA GLY A 273 -20.08 -15.89 -2.29
C GLY A 273 -18.64 -16.02 -2.78
N LEU A 274 -18.27 -15.13 -3.65
CA LEU A 274 -16.90 -14.90 -4.04
C LEU A 274 -16.15 -14.22 -2.91
N TYR A 275 -14.96 -14.69 -2.64
CA TYR A 275 -14.13 -14.27 -1.56
C TYR A 275 -12.78 -13.80 -2.08
N ILE A 276 -12.34 -12.60 -1.69
CA ILE A 276 -11.06 -12.07 -2.14
C ILE A 276 -9.98 -12.43 -1.14
N ASN A 277 -8.99 -13.19 -1.56
CA ASN A 277 -7.85 -13.56 -0.74
C ASN A 277 -6.52 -13.16 -1.39
N ARG A 278 -5.52 -12.88 -0.58
CA ARG A 278 -4.27 -12.26 -1.01
C ARG A 278 -3.02 -12.92 -0.46
N SER A 279 -3.16 -13.94 0.37
CA SER A 279 -2.02 -14.47 1.06
C SER A 279 -2.04 -15.99 1.18
N PHE A 280 -0.87 -16.58 1.22
CA PHE A 280 -0.68 -18.01 1.31
C PHE A 280 -1.36 -18.68 2.52
N PRO A 281 -1.22 -18.20 3.77
CA PRO A 281 -1.88 -18.83 4.92
C PRO A 281 -3.39 -18.75 4.85
N LEU A 282 -3.93 -17.64 4.34
CA LEU A 282 -5.37 -17.50 4.16
C LEU A 282 -5.88 -18.44 3.07
N MET A 283 -5.07 -18.75 2.04
CA MET A 283 -5.42 -19.75 1.03
C MET A 283 -5.58 -21.13 1.63
N ALA A 284 -4.66 -21.55 2.51
CA ALA A 284 -4.78 -22.80 3.23
C ALA A 284 -6.02 -22.82 4.14
N GLY A 285 -6.30 -21.72 4.84
CA GLY A 285 -7.49 -21.56 5.67
C GLY A 285 -8.79 -21.64 4.85
N SER A 286 -8.86 -20.95 3.72
CA SER A 286 -10.01 -21.01 2.80
C SER A 286 -10.24 -22.42 2.29
N TYR A 287 -9.20 -23.13 1.88
CA TYR A 287 -9.29 -24.51 1.45
C TYR A 287 -9.89 -25.40 2.56
N SER A 288 -9.35 -25.33 3.77
CA SER A 288 -9.79 -26.12 4.92
C SER A 288 -11.23 -25.83 5.28
N TYR A 289 -11.61 -24.55 5.27
CA TYR A 289 -12.97 -24.13 5.57
C TYR A 289 -13.96 -24.74 4.59
N TYR A 290 -13.77 -24.56 3.27
CA TYR A 290 -14.70 -25.11 2.28
C TYR A 290 -14.76 -26.63 2.29
N GLN A 291 -13.62 -27.29 2.51
CA GLN A 291 -13.61 -28.74 2.72
C GLN A 291 -14.43 -29.19 3.95
N SER A 292 -14.43 -28.40 5.03
CA SER A 292 -15.19 -28.71 6.25
C SER A 292 -16.71 -28.70 6.04
N ILE A 293 -17.19 -27.93 5.07
CA ILE A 293 -18.60 -27.88 4.68
C ILE A 293 -18.92 -28.73 3.44
N ASN A 294 -18.00 -29.60 3.03
CA ASN A 294 -18.10 -30.51 1.88
C ASN A 294 -18.29 -29.77 0.53
N GLU A 295 -17.67 -28.60 0.38
CA GLU A 295 -17.60 -27.89 -0.89
C GLU A 295 -16.19 -27.98 -1.49
N THR A 296 -16.09 -27.89 -2.81
CA THR A 296 -14.83 -27.97 -3.56
C THR A 296 -14.31 -26.57 -3.84
N PRO A 297 -13.28 -26.09 -3.11
CA PRO A 297 -12.78 -24.73 -3.29
C PRO A 297 -12.05 -24.55 -4.62
N VAL A 298 -12.24 -23.40 -5.23
CA VAL A 298 -11.61 -22.97 -6.47
C VAL A 298 -11.06 -21.56 -6.32
N VAL A 299 -9.99 -21.25 -7.05
CA VAL A 299 -9.32 -19.96 -7.02
C VAL A 299 -9.23 -19.37 -8.43
N PHE A 300 -9.41 -18.06 -8.52
CA PHE A 300 -9.38 -17.29 -9.76
C PHE A 300 -8.51 -16.05 -9.61
N ARG A 301 -8.18 -15.45 -10.74
CA ARG A 301 -7.58 -14.12 -10.80
C ARG A 301 -8.47 -13.09 -10.10
N GLY A 302 -7.83 -12.15 -9.42
CA GLY A 302 -8.52 -11.08 -8.74
C GLY A 302 -9.24 -10.12 -9.69
N LEU A 303 -9.99 -9.18 -9.12
CA LEU A 303 -10.69 -8.14 -9.87
C LEU A 303 -9.69 -7.17 -10.49
N THR A 304 -9.69 -7.06 -11.82
CA THR A 304 -8.75 -6.26 -12.59
C THR A 304 -9.45 -5.51 -13.75
N LYS A 305 -8.72 -4.62 -14.42
CA LYS A 305 -9.21 -3.96 -15.64
C LYS A 305 -9.40 -4.92 -16.83
N SER A 306 -8.56 -5.94 -16.93
CA SER A 306 -8.52 -6.87 -18.06
C SER A 306 -8.37 -8.30 -17.59
N LYS A 307 -8.99 -9.23 -18.29
CA LYS A 307 -8.90 -10.67 -18.03
C LYS A 307 -7.49 -11.26 -18.18
N ASP A 308 -6.57 -10.55 -18.83
CA ASP A 308 -5.20 -11.00 -19.06
C ASP A 308 -4.23 -10.51 -17.98
N VAL A 309 -4.74 -9.85 -16.93
CA VAL A 309 -3.94 -9.30 -15.84
C VAL A 309 -3.98 -10.24 -14.63
N ASN A 310 -2.82 -10.65 -14.18
CA ASN A 310 -2.60 -11.23 -12.85
C ASN A 310 -1.99 -10.15 -11.98
N SER A 311 -2.79 -9.62 -11.05
CA SER A 311 -2.36 -8.50 -10.22
C SER A 311 -1.76 -8.94 -8.90
N ALA A 312 -0.78 -8.17 -8.46
CA ALA A 312 -0.18 -8.23 -7.13
C ALA A 312 -0.13 -6.83 -6.52
N HIS A 313 0.17 -6.78 -5.22
CA HIS A 313 0.38 -5.53 -4.50
C HIS A 313 1.56 -5.68 -3.54
N ILE A 314 2.32 -4.62 -3.37
CA ILE A 314 3.40 -4.59 -2.39
C ILE A 314 2.80 -4.56 -0.98
N GLN A 315 3.24 -5.48 -0.14
CA GLN A 315 2.84 -5.53 1.28
C GLN A 315 3.87 -4.86 2.18
N VAL A 316 5.14 -5.01 1.85
CA VAL A 316 6.24 -4.39 2.58
C VAL A 316 7.21 -3.79 1.59
N GLY A 317 7.50 -2.53 1.77
CA GLY A 317 8.46 -1.79 0.97
C GLY A 317 8.79 -0.46 1.63
N TYR A 318 9.83 0.20 1.14
CA TYR A 318 10.27 1.48 1.66
C TYR A 318 10.99 2.32 0.59
N ALA A 319 11.11 3.59 0.87
CA ALA A 319 11.91 4.54 0.13
C ALA A 319 13.06 5.07 0.99
N ILE A 320 14.08 5.64 0.35
CA ILE A 320 15.18 6.35 1.01
C ILE A 320 15.03 7.85 0.75
N ASN A 321 15.13 8.65 1.79
CA ASN A 321 15.12 10.10 1.70
C ASN A 321 16.36 10.59 0.94
N ASN A 322 16.17 11.39 -0.10
CA ASN A 322 17.28 11.90 -0.92
C ASN A 322 18.21 12.87 -0.16
N ASN A 323 17.74 13.43 0.96
CA ASN A 323 18.54 14.34 1.79
C ASN A 323 19.52 13.60 2.73
N THR A 324 19.44 12.25 2.83
CA THR A 324 20.37 11.49 3.68
C THR A 324 21.81 11.68 3.24
N GLN A 325 22.69 11.93 4.22
CA GLN A 325 24.13 11.96 4.01
C GLN A 325 24.79 10.59 4.22
N LEU A 326 24.00 9.60 4.71
CA LEU A 326 24.47 8.27 5.10
C LEU A 326 24.21 7.24 3.98
N LYS A 327 24.67 7.55 2.75
CA LYS A 327 24.42 6.72 1.57
C LYS A 327 24.99 5.31 1.66
N GLU A 328 26.15 5.17 2.31
CA GLU A 328 26.77 3.86 2.53
C GLU A 328 25.92 2.98 3.46
N GLN A 329 25.40 3.56 4.54
CA GLN A 329 24.50 2.87 5.47
C GLN A 329 23.17 2.52 4.78
N ALA A 330 22.63 3.44 3.96
CA ALA A 330 21.41 3.20 3.19
C ALA A 330 21.61 2.02 2.20
N LEU A 331 22.73 1.99 1.46
CA LEU A 331 23.05 0.89 0.57
C LEU A 331 23.22 -0.44 1.33
N ALA A 332 23.89 -0.42 2.48
CA ALA A 332 24.03 -1.60 3.35
C ALA A 332 22.68 -2.13 3.82
N PHE A 333 21.76 -1.24 4.19
CA PHE A 333 20.39 -1.61 4.57
C PHE A 333 19.61 -2.22 3.39
N ILE A 334 19.71 -1.64 2.18
CA ILE A 334 19.09 -2.19 0.97
C ILE A 334 19.60 -3.62 0.71
N LYS A 335 20.92 -3.84 0.75
CA LYS A 335 21.53 -5.17 0.59
C LYS A 335 21.03 -6.16 1.64
N TYR A 336 20.93 -5.71 2.88
CA TYR A 336 20.45 -6.55 3.97
C TYR A 336 18.99 -6.97 3.77
N THR A 337 18.12 -6.04 3.43
CA THR A 337 16.67 -6.31 3.25
C THR A 337 16.37 -7.20 2.05
N LEU A 338 17.20 -7.16 1.02
CA LEU A 338 17.08 -7.96 -0.20
C LEU A 338 17.87 -9.28 -0.13
N SER A 339 18.61 -9.53 0.96
CA SER A 339 19.37 -10.78 1.12
C SER A 339 18.46 -12.00 1.25
N ASP A 340 18.97 -13.15 0.85
CA ASP A 340 18.27 -14.44 0.96
C ASP A 340 17.78 -14.68 2.38
N GLU A 341 18.61 -14.40 3.40
CA GLU A 341 18.27 -14.59 4.81
C GLU A 341 16.99 -13.83 5.22
N ILE A 342 16.90 -12.53 4.89
CA ILE A 342 15.76 -11.70 5.30
C ILE A 342 14.53 -12.03 4.46
N GLN A 343 14.71 -12.28 3.18
CA GLN A 343 13.62 -12.65 2.28
C GLN A 343 13.03 -14.02 2.67
N GLU A 344 13.85 -14.99 3.03
CA GLU A 344 13.39 -16.30 3.50
C GLU A 344 12.67 -16.20 4.85
N ILE A 345 13.21 -15.47 5.81
CA ILE A 345 12.55 -15.26 7.10
C ILE A 345 11.19 -14.60 6.91
N GLY A 346 11.11 -13.54 6.12
CA GLY A 346 9.86 -12.82 5.87
C GLY A 346 8.81 -13.67 5.15
N ALA A 347 9.23 -14.53 4.23
CA ALA A 347 8.34 -15.39 3.46
C ALA A 347 7.87 -16.64 4.24
N THR A 348 8.69 -17.16 5.16
CA THR A 348 8.44 -18.44 5.83
C THR A 348 8.03 -18.33 7.30
N ALA A 349 8.16 -17.14 7.90
CA ALA A 349 7.80 -16.92 9.31
C ALA A 349 6.33 -17.31 9.57
N SER A 350 6.07 -17.81 10.77
CA SER A 350 4.71 -18.10 11.22
C SER A 350 3.86 -16.83 11.14
N GLY A 351 2.84 -16.82 10.31
CA GLY A 351 2.03 -15.64 10.01
C GLY A 351 2.52 -14.80 8.83
N SER A 352 3.60 -15.19 8.15
CA SER A 352 3.98 -14.55 6.90
C SER A 352 2.86 -14.68 5.86
N LEU A 353 2.48 -13.54 5.30
CA LEU A 353 1.36 -13.42 4.39
C LEU A 353 1.81 -13.15 2.94
N SER A 354 3.13 -13.21 2.65
CA SER A 354 3.69 -12.52 1.50
C SER A 354 4.72 -13.35 0.75
N PHE A 355 4.77 -13.18 -0.55
CA PHE A 355 5.86 -13.69 -1.37
C PHE A 355 7.09 -12.77 -1.29
N PRO A 356 8.31 -13.32 -1.29
CA PRO A 356 9.54 -12.53 -1.38
C PRO A 356 9.74 -12.03 -2.80
N VAL A 357 10.39 -10.86 -2.95
CA VAL A 357 10.79 -10.37 -4.27
C VAL A 357 12.04 -11.08 -4.80
N ASN A 358 12.86 -11.66 -3.92
CA ASN A 358 14.07 -12.39 -4.26
C ASN A 358 13.71 -13.78 -4.82
N MET A 359 14.07 -14.02 -6.08
CA MET A 359 13.69 -15.23 -6.80
C MET A 359 14.45 -16.48 -6.33
N SER A 360 15.63 -16.34 -5.70
CA SER A 360 16.38 -17.47 -5.15
C SER A 360 15.64 -18.14 -3.99
N VAL A 361 14.84 -17.38 -3.26
CA VAL A 361 14.03 -17.84 -2.11
C VAL A 361 12.57 -18.12 -2.45
N TYR A 362 12.10 -17.64 -3.59
CA TYR A 362 10.68 -17.73 -3.98
C TYR A 362 10.18 -19.18 -4.05
N ASP A 363 10.93 -20.05 -4.69
CA ASP A 363 10.55 -21.48 -4.82
C ASP A 363 10.53 -22.20 -3.46
N ASN A 364 11.47 -21.87 -2.57
CA ASN A 364 11.47 -22.41 -1.21
C ASN A 364 10.25 -21.89 -0.41
N ALA A 365 9.90 -20.62 -0.56
CA ALA A 365 8.71 -20.05 0.07
C ALA A 365 7.42 -20.76 -0.38
N LYS A 366 7.30 -21.11 -1.66
CA LYS A 366 6.17 -21.92 -2.18
C LYS A 366 6.13 -23.30 -1.53
N LEU A 367 7.27 -23.97 -1.41
CA LEU A 367 7.35 -25.31 -0.78
C LEU A 367 6.96 -25.27 0.70
N VAL A 368 7.45 -24.26 1.44
CA VAL A 368 7.10 -24.09 2.86
C VAL A 368 5.61 -23.79 3.00
N ALA A 369 5.06 -22.97 2.15
CA ALA A 369 3.63 -22.69 2.15
C ALA A 369 2.79 -23.93 1.83
N GLY A 370 3.20 -24.75 0.86
CA GLY A 370 2.56 -26.01 0.53
C GLY A 370 2.71 -27.11 1.61
N SER A 371 3.57 -26.91 2.60
CA SER A 371 3.71 -27.84 3.75
C SER A 371 2.83 -27.45 4.95
N ARG A 372 2.04 -26.38 4.88
CA ARG A 372 1.18 -25.94 5.98
C ARG A 372 0.03 -26.92 6.20
N THR A 373 -0.34 -27.05 7.46
CA THR A 373 -1.46 -27.90 7.87
C THR A 373 -2.75 -27.08 7.92
N ASP A 374 -3.85 -27.72 7.58
CA ASP A 374 -5.20 -27.22 7.84
C ASP A 374 -5.53 -27.28 9.34
N ASP A 375 -6.73 -26.83 9.71
CA ASP A 375 -7.23 -26.86 11.10
C ASP A 375 -7.31 -28.28 11.68
N ASN A 376 -7.27 -29.33 10.83
CA ASN A 376 -7.24 -30.73 11.19
C ASN A 376 -5.81 -31.32 11.20
N ASN A 377 -4.78 -30.49 11.14
CA ASN A 377 -3.37 -30.87 11.02
C ASN A 377 -3.05 -31.69 9.75
N LYS A 378 -3.84 -31.59 8.70
CA LYS A 378 -3.58 -32.24 7.41
C LYS A 378 -2.77 -31.28 6.53
N ILE A 379 -1.64 -31.75 6.00
CA ILE A 379 -0.80 -30.98 5.07
C ILE A 379 -1.56 -30.77 3.77
N ILE A 380 -1.67 -29.52 3.35
CA ILE A 380 -2.20 -29.12 2.05
C ILE A 380 -1.00 -28.98 1.12
N GLY A 381 -0.69 -30.04 0.39
CA GLY A 381 0.45 -30.07 -0.54
C GLY A 381 0.25 -29.09 -1.70
N ILE A 382 1.36 -28.58 -2.25
CA ILE A 382 1.38 -27.76 -3.48
C ILE A 382 0.83 -28.52 -4.71
N ASP A 383 0.77 -29.85 -4.62
CA ASP A 383 0.17 -30.71 -5.65
C ASP A 383 -1.36 -30.73 -5.66
N ASN A 384 -2.00 -30.12 -4.66
CA ASN A 384 -3.43 -29.92 -4.61
C ASN A 384 -3.87 -28.97 -5.73
N ASP A 385 -4.95 -29.29 -6.43
CA ASP A 385 -5.39 -28.52 -7.62
C ASP A 385 -5.72 -27.05 -7.28
N PHE A 386 -6.28 -26.80 -6.10
CA PHE A 386 -6.51 -25.44 -5.61
C PHE A 386 -5.21 -24.66 -5.41
N MET A 387 -4.21 -25.27 -4.79
CA MET A 387 -2.91 -24.65 -4.57
C MET A 387 -2.13 -24.50 -5.87
N LYS A 388 -2.23 -25.46 -6.81
CA LYS A 388 -1.66 -25.32 -8.15
C LYS A 388 -2.22 -24.11 -8.90
N ALA A 389 -3.54 -23.95 -8.89
CA ALA A 389 -4.20 -22.82 -9.55
C ALA A 389 -3.75 -21.48 -8.92
N TYR A 390 -3.62 -21.43 -7.60
CA TYR A 390 -3.09 -20.24 -6.92
C TYR A 390 -1.64 -19.92 -7.30
N ILE A 391 -0.77 -20.95 -7.28
CA ILE A 391 0.64 -20.81 -7.65
C ILE A 391 0.78 -20.41 -9.12
N ASP A 392 -0.04 -20.97 -10.02
CA ASP A 392 -0.05 -20.58 -11.43
C ASP A 392 -0.37 -19.09 -11.60
N ILE A 393 -1.32 -18.55 -10.84
CA ILE A 393 -1.61 -17.11 -10.85
C ILE A 393 -0.41 -16.32 -10.32
N ALA A 394 0.21 -16.76 -9.22
CA ALA A 394 1.34 -16.09 -8.60
C ALA A 394 2.60 -16.09 -9.49
N ASP A 395 2.90 -17.22 -10.15
CA ASP A 395 4.03 -17.36 -11.07
C ASP A 395 3.86 -16.49 -12.34
N ASN A 396 2.62 -16.14 -12.69
CA ASN A 396 2.28 -15.35 -13.87
C ASN A 396 1.85 -13.91 -13.54
N VAL A 397 2.23 -13.37 -12.38
CA VAL A 397 1.96 -11.95 -12.05
C VAL A 397 2.61 -11.06 -13.10
N ASN A 398 1.82 -10.19 -13.72
CA ASN A 398 2.24 -9.27 -14.77
C ASN A 398 1.85 -7.81 -14.53
N ALA A 399 1.19 -7.53 -13.39
CA ALA A 399 0.93 -6.18 -12.91
C ALA A 399 1.08 -6.15 -11.39
N CYS A 400 1.75 -5.12 -10.89
CA CYS A 400 1.90 -4.93 -9.46
C CYS A 400 1.66 -3.47 -9.11
N THR A 401 0.87 -3.24 -8.05
CA THR A 401 0.65 -1.91 -7.49
C THR A 401 1.40 -1.74 -6.18
N LEU A 402 1.83 -0.51 -5.91
CA LEU A 402 2.35 -0.18 -4.59
C LEU A 402 1.27 -0.47 -3.57
N TYR A 403 1.62 -1.24 -2.57
CA TYR A 403 0.81 -1.63 -1.43
C TYR A 403 -0.70 -1.42 -1.66
N ARG A 404 -1.52 -2.40 -1.53
CA ARG A 404 -2.97 -2.38 -1.46
C ARG A 404 -3.64 -1.13 -2.07
N ASP A 405 -3.52 -0.02 -1.37
CA ASP A 405 -4.01 1.30 -1.73
C ASP A 405 -3.05 2.38 -1.24
N VAL A 406 -1.82 2.01 -0.85
CA VAL A 406 -0.90 2.96 -0.22
C VAL A 406 -0.33 3.95 -1.22
N SER A 407 -0.07 3.54 -2.46
CA SER A 407 0.34 4.51 -3.49
C SER A 407 -0.64 5.66 -3.62
N HIS A 408 -1.91 5.36 -3.36
CA HIS A 408 -3.00 6.31 -3.47
C HIS A 408 -3.78 6.49 -2.16
N SER A 409 -3.28 5.98 -1.03
CA SER A 409 -3.99 6.13 0.25
C SER A 409 -4.02 7.56 0.73
N TYR A 410 -2.97 8.35 0.49
CA TYR A 410 -3.01 9.79 0.71
C TYR A 410 -4.10 10.44 -0.13
N TYR A 411 -4.16 10.10 -1.41
CA TYR A 411 -5.19 10.56 -2.33
C TYR A 411 -6.58 10.13 -1.87
N ASN A 412 -6.77 8.86 -1.53
CA ASN A 412 -8.06 8.35 -1.08
C ASN A 412 -8.53 9.03 0.22
N ASP A 413 -7.64 9.22 1.19
CA ASP A 413 -8.00 9.77 2.49
C ASP A 413 -8.10 11.31 2.48
N ASN A 414 -7.17 11.99 1.82
CA ASN A 414 -7.02 13.45 1.95
C ASN A 414 -7.54 14.25 0.74
N VAL A 415 -7.72 13.60 -0.43
CA VAL A 415 -8.20 14.29 -1.62
C VAL A 415 -9.65 13.97 -1.92
N ILE A 416 -10.03 12.69 -1.95
CA ILE A 416 -11.38 12.27 -2.33
C ILE A 416 -12.23 11.75 -1.17
N GLY A 417 -11.67 11.51 0.01
CA GLY A 417 -12.36 10.88 1.13
C GLY A 417 -13.68 11.55 1.50
N ASP A 418 -13.68 12.86 1.71
CA ASP A 418 -14.90 13.62 2.01
C ASP A 418 -15.93 13.59 0.87
N ILE A 419 -15.46 13.53 -0.39
CA ILE A 419 -16.33 13.47 -1.57
C ILE A 419 -17.02 12.12 -1.63
N VAL A 420 -16.28 11.05 -1.38
CA VAL A 420 -16.78 9.67 -1.31
C VAL A 420 -17.78 9.53 -0.16
N ASP A 421 -17.45 10.03 1.05
CA ASP A 421 -18.35 10.03 2.21
C ASP A 421 -19.65 10.77 1.93
N ASN A 422 -19.57 11.94 1.31
CA ASN A 422 -20.75 12.71 0.95
C ASN A 422 -21.64 11.98 -0.07
N TYR A 423 -21.06 11.21 -0.99
CA TYR A 423 -21.81 10.43 -1.95
C TYR A 423 -22.49 9.24 -1.30
N ILE A 424 -21.76 8.46 -0.52
CA ILE A 424 -22.26 7.22 0.11
C ILE A 424 -23.26 7.53 1.23
N ASN A 425 -22.93 8.46 2.14
CA ASN A 425 -23.65 8.65 3.39
C ASN A 425 -24.61 9.85 3.36
N LYS A 426 -24.35 10.87 2.56
CA LYS A 426 -25.16 12.11 2.54
C LYS A 426 -26.02 12.26 1.28
N GLY A 427 -25.93 11.31 0.34
CA GLY A 427 -26.85 11.20 -0.80
C GLY A 427 -26.74 12.33 -1.80
N ILE A 428 -25.54 12.86 -2.07
CA ILE A 428 -25.35 13.79 -3.19
C ILE A 428 -25.63 13.05 -4.51
N SER A 429 -26.11 13.77 -5.53
CA SER A 429 -26.39 13.15 -6.83
C SER A 429 -25.11 12.61 -7.49
N LYS A 430 -25.26 11.57 -8.30
CA LYS A 430 -24.19 10.95 -9.10
C LYS A 430 -23.42 12.00 -9.93
N ASP A 431 -24.12 12.88 -10.63
CA ASP A 431 -23.49 13.94 -11.42
C ASP A 431 -22.69 14.93 -10.56
N LYS A 432 -23.17 15.24 -9.36
CA LYS A 432 -22.44 16.09 -8.44
C LYS A 432 -21.20 15.40 -7.91
N PHE A 433 -21.31 14.12 -7.57
CA PHE A 433 -20.19 13.29 -7.15
C PHE A 433 -19.10 13.24 -8.22
N ILE A 434 -19.45 12.88 -9.46
CA ILE A 434 -18.51 12.80 -10.58
C ILE A 434 -17.78 14.13 -10.80
N ARG A 435 -18.51 15.26 -10.81
CA ARG A 435 -17.88 16.57 -10.98
C ARG A 435 -16.91 16.92 -9.87
N GLN A 436 -17.29 16.65 -8.60
CA GLN A 436 -16.41 16.95 -7.47
C GLN A 436 -15.19 16.05 -7.47
N LEU A 437 -15.37 14.76 -7.76
CA LEU A 437 -14.31 13.77 -7.87
C LEU A 437 -13.31 14.15 -8.97
N SER A 438 -13.80 14.48 -10.18
CA SER A 438 -12.95 14.91 -11.30
C SER A 438 -12.15 16.15 -10.92
N ALA A 439 -12.81 17.19 -10.41
CA ALA A 439 -12.15 18.45 -10.08
C ALA A 439 -11.06 18.29 -8.99
N ALA A 440 -11.36 17.54 -7.92
CA ALA A 440 -10.38 17.30 -6.86
C ALA A 440 -9.19 16.48 -7.35
N THR A 441 -9.45 15.46 -8.19
CA THR A 441 -8.40 14.61 -8.76
C THR A 441 -7.52 15.39 -9.73
N GLU A 442 -8.11 16.20 -10.62
CA GLU A 442 -7.36 17.04 -11.56
C GLU A 442 -6.45 18.03 -10.83
N ILE A 443 -6.94 18.66 -9.75
CA ILE A 443 -6.12 19.53 -8.91
C ILE A 443 -4.95 18.74 -8.32
N TYR A 444 -5.22 17.60 -7.69
CA TYR A 444 -4.18 16.76 -7.11
C TYR A 444 -3.12 16.34 -8.12
N LEU A 445 -3.52 15.97 -9.35
CA LEU A 445 -2.59 15.52 -10.38
C LEU A 445 -1.72 16.68 -10.93
N THR A 446 -2.19 17.94 -10.83
CA THR A 446 -1.49 19.10 -11.40
C THR A 446 -0.66 19.90 -10.40
N GLU A 447 -0.93 19.78 -9.11
CA GLU A 447 -0.12 20.37 -8.03
C GLU A 447 1.16 19.57 -7.75
#